data_dd9056276179a7f124720156bec7f4e1
#
_entry.id   dd9056276179a7f124720156bec7f4e1
#
_cell.length_a   1.000
_cell.length_b   1.000
_cell.length_c   1.000
_cell.angle_alpha   90.00
_cell.angle_beta   90.00
_cell.angle_gamma   90.00
#
_symmetry.space_group_name_H-M   'P 1'
#
loop_
_entity.id
_entity.type
_entity.pdbx_description
1 polymer ?
#
loop_
_entity_poly.entity_id
_entity_poly.type
_entity_poly.pdbx_seq_one_letter_code
_entity_poly.pdbx_strand_id
1 'polypeptide(L)'
;AQFGDAEIATGLRAASFGTRDQIDALRQAGYQAGKIAALVRGSGYKAREVGNDLAEAYGLDTAVESLKSAGYAPADVMDWLFFSGRTAADAVRISGYGLAEAVVALKACGRPPQEIGLAVKALSARSSTAAGA
;
A
#
# COMPACT_ATOMS: atom_id res chain seq x y z
N ALA A 1 11.28 -21.44 22.48
CA ALA A 1 10.19 -21.76 21.57
C ALA A 1 9.94 -20.61 20.61
N GLN A 2 9.77 -20.92 19.36
CA GLN A 2 9.48 -19.93 18.34
C GLN A 2 7.99 -19.92 18.04
N PHE A 3 7.43 -18.75 18.06
CA PHE A 3 6.03 -18.58 17.68
C PHE A 3 5.94 -18.42 16.16
N GLY A 4 4.87 -18.94 15.58
CA GLY A 4 4.56 -18.68 14.18
C GLY A 4 4.20 -17.22 13.95
N ASP A 5 4.37 -16.76 12.71
CA ASP A 5 4.09 -15.37 12.35
C ASP A 5 2.65 -14.98 12.64
N ALA A 6 1.70 -15.88 12.35
CA ALA A 6 0.29 -15.64 12.62
C ALA A 6 0.00 -15.50 14.12
N GLU A 7 0.72 -16.28 14.94
CA GLU A 7 0.58 -16.20 16.39
C GLU A 7 1.09 -14.87 16.93
N ILE A 8 2.20 -14.36 16.37
CA ILE A 8 2.75 -13.06 16.75
C ILE A 8 1.77 -11.95 16.40
N ALA A 9 1.23 -11.96 15.18
CA ALA A 9 0.27 -10.96 14.73
C ALA A 9 -1.01 -10.98 15.60
N THR A 10 -1.51 -12.18 15.90
CA THR A 10 -2.68 -12.33 16.75
C THR A 10 -2.42 -11.83 18.15
N GLY A 11 -1.23 -12.12 18.69
CA GLY A 11 -0.83 -11.67 20.02
C GLY A 11 -0.75 -10.16 20.12
N LEU A 12 -0.16 -9.52 19.13
CA LEU A 12 -0.04 -8.05 19.09
C LEU A 12 -1.42 -7.39 19.03
N ARG A 13 -2.30 -7.92 18.22
CA ARG A 13 -3.66 -7.41 18.11
C ARG A 13 -4.45 -7.62 19.41
N ALA A 14 -4.32 -8.81 20.00
CA ALA A 14 -5.00 -9.14 21.26
C ALA A 14 -4.51 -8.25 22.41
N ALA A 15 -3.26 -7.80 22.37
CA ALA A 15 -2.70 -6.88 23.36
C ALA A 15 -3.13 -5.43 23.14
N SER A 16 -3.96 -5.18 22.14
CA SER A 16 -4.51 -3.85 21.82
C SER A 16 -3.46 -2.82 21.44
N PHE A 17 -2.36 -3.27 20.81
CA PHE A 17 -1.40 -2.35 20.22
C PHE A 17 -2.02 -1.64 19.03
N GLY A 18 -1.79 -0.34 18.90
CA GLY A 18 -2.12 0.39 17.69
C GLY A 18 -1.27 -0.08 16.52
N THR A 19 -1.69 0.21 15.29
CA THR A 19 -0.96 -0.23 14.08
C THR A 19 0.49 0.23 14.08
N ARG A 20 0.75 1.47 14.49
CA ARG A 20 2.11 2.00 14.55
C ARG A 20 2.96 1.23 15.53
N ASP A 21 2.43 0.94 16.71
CA ASP A 21 3.16 0.20 17.73
C ASP A 21 3.44 -1.22 17.30
N GLN A 22 2.51 -1.86 16.62
CA GLN A 22 2.71 -3.21 16.06
C GLN A 22 3.84 -3.20 15.02
N ILE A 23 3.82 -2.23 14.12
CA ILE A 23 4.85 -2.10 13.08
C ILE A 23 6.21 -1.83 13.71
N ASP A 24 6.28 -0.93 14.69
CA ASP A 24 7.52 -0.62 15.39
C ASP A 24 8.07 -1.85 16.13
N ALA A 25 7.20 -2.60 16.80
CA ALA A 25 7.62 -3.81 17.53
C ALA A 25 8.17 -4.87 16.58
N LEU A 26 7.50 -5.09 15.45
CA LEU A 26 7.95 -6.07 14.46
C LEU A 26 9.26 -5.62 13.80
N ARG A 27 9.38 -4.33 13.52
CA ARG A 27 10.60 -3.77 12.97
C ARG A 27 11.77 -3.96 13.91
N GLN A 28 11.58 -3.69 15.20
CA GLN A 28 12.61 -3.88 16.21
C GLN A 28 12.99 -5.35 16.37
N ALA A 29 12.04 -6.26 16.14
CA ALA A 29 12.29 -7.69 16.16
C ALA A 29 13.05 -8.19 14.91
N GLY A 30 13.32 -7.31 13.95
CA GLY A 30 14.11 -7.65 12.77
C GLY A 30 13.32 -8.04 11.53
N TYR A 31 12.00 -7.90 11.54
CA TYR A 31 11.19 -8.20 10.37
C TYR A 31 11.34 -7.11 9.31
N GLN A 32 11.40 -7.52 8.06
CA GLN A 32 11.43 -6.60 6.92
C GLN A 32 10.02 -6.06 6.61
N ALA A 33 9.97 -4.94 5.90
CA ALA A 33 8.71 -4.25 5.60
C ALA A 33 7.68 -5.16 4.92
N GLY A 34 8.09 -5.96 3.94
CA GLY A 34 7.20 -6.88 3.24
C GLY A 34 6.57 -7.92 4.17
N LYS A 35 7.36 -8.43 5.10
CA LYS A 35 6.88 -9.40 6.08
C LYS A 35 5.92 -8.77 7.08
N ILE A 36 6.24 -7.56 7.54
CA ILE A 36 5.37 -6.80 8.44
C ILE A 36 4.02 -6.54 7.76
N ALA A 37 4.04 -6.10 6.50
CA ALA A 37 2.82 -5.86 5.74
C ALA A 37 1.96 -7.13 5.63
N ALA A 38 2.61 -8.28 5.39
CA ALA A 38 1.90 -9.57 5.33
C ALA A 38 1.28 -9.94 6.67
N LEU A 39 1.99 -9.69 7.77
CA LEU A 39 1.49 -9.99 9.12
C LEU A 39 0.29 -9.13 9.49
N VAL A 40 0.35 -7.82 9.24
CA VAL A 40 -0.76 -6.92 9.55
C VAL A 40 -1.96 -7.20 8.65
N ARG A 41 -1.72 -7.57 7.39
CA ARG A 41 -2.80 -8.00 6.50
C ARG A 41 -3.48 -9.27 7.04
N GLY A 42 -2.70 -10.23 7.48
CA GLY A 42 -3.22 -11.46 8.09
C GLY A 42 -4.03 -11.20 9.34
N SER A 43 -3.74 -10.11 10.05
CA SER A 43 -4.50 -9.69 11.22
C SER A 43 -5.78 -8.91 10.88
N GLY A 44 -6.05 -8.67 9.61
CA GLY A 44 -7.28 -8.02 9.16
C GLY A 44 -7.19 -6.51 8.99
N TYR A 45 -6.00 -5.93 9.05
CA TYR A 45 -5.84 -4.49 8.84
C TYR A 45 -5.89 -4.14 7.37
N LYS A 46 -6.56 -3.05 7.05
CA LYS A 46 -6.65 -2.53 5.69
C LYS A 46 -5.41 -1.72 5.34
N ALA A 47 -5.13 -1.58 4.04
CA ALA A 47 -3.99 -0.80 3.58
C ALA A 47 -4.01 0.63 4.12
N ARG A 48 -5.19 1.26 4.18
CA ARG A 48 -5.32 2.63 4.70
C ARG A 48 -4.97 2.73 6.18
N GLU A 49 -5.11 1.65 6.93
CA GLU A 49 -4.81 1.64 8.36
C GLU A 49 -3.30 1.55 8.64
N VAL A 50 -2.56 0.89 7.78
CA VAL A 50 -1.14 0.60 8.02
C VAL A 50 -0.19 1.31 7.06
N GLY A 51 -0.70 1.78 5.92
CA GLY A 51 0.14 2.35 4.86
C GLY A 51 0.99 3.53 5.31
N ASN A 52 0.38 4.47 6.03
CA ASN A 52 1.12 5.65 6.51
C ASN A 52 2.18 5.28 7.55
N ASP A 53 1.87 4.32 8.42
CA ASP A 53 2.83 3.86 9.42
C ASP A 53 4.02 3.16 8.76
N LEU A 54 3.77 2.36 7.74
CA LEU A 54 4.83 1.73 6.95
C LEU A 54 5.66 2.79 6.22
N ALA A 55 5.00 3.81 5.67
CA ALA A 55 5.70 4.88 4.96
C ALA A 55 6.59 5.69 5.91
N GLU A 56 6.13 5.97 7.12
CA GLU A 56 6.94 6.66 8.13
C GLU A 56 8.16 5.83 8.54
N ALA A 57 7.98 4.52 8.67
CA ALA A 57 9.05 3.64 9.13
C ALA A 57 10.09 3.34 8.04
N TYR A 58 9.66 3.19 6.79
CA TYR A 58 10.51 2.66 5.71
C TYR A 58 10.57 3.54 4.47
N GLY A 59 9.77 4.59 4.39
CA GLY A 59 9.65 5.42 3.20
C GLY A 59 8.46 5.00 2.33
N LEU A 60 7.99 5.94 1.51
CA LEU A 60 6.79 5.75 0.70
C LEU A 60 6.93 4.60 -0.31
N ASP A 61 8.03 4.57 -1.04
CA ASP A 61 8.24 3.55 -2.07
C ASP A 61 8.28 2.16 -1.46
N THR A 62 8.97 2.00 -0.34
CA THR A 62 9.05 0.72 0.36
C THR A 62 7.68 0.31 0.90
N ALA A 63 6.90 1.25 1.42
CA ALA A 63 5.55 0.98 1.90
C ALA A 63 4.66 0.47 0.77
N VAL A 64 4.69 1.11 -0.39
CA VAL A 64 3.92 0.68 -1.56
C VAL A 64 4.31 -0.74 -1.97
N GLU A 65 5.60 -1.00 -2.14
CA GLU A 65 6.09 -2.32 -2.53
C GLU A 65 5.73 -3.39 -1.49
N SER A 66 5.81 -3.05 -0.22
CA SER A 66 5.48 -3.96 0.87
C SER A 66 4.00 -4.36 0.85
N LEU A 67 3.12 -3.38 0.65
CA LEU A 67 1.68 -3.65 0.56
C LEU A 67 1.35 -4.52 -0.65
N LYS A 68 1.97 -4.24 -1.79
CA LYS A 68 1.80 -5.05 -3.00
C LYS A 68 2.28 -6.48 -2.78
N SER A 69 3.46 -6.64 -2.20
CA SER A 69 4.05 -7.96 -1.90
C SER A 69 3.21 -8.75 -0.91
N ALA A 70 2.57 -8.08 0.03
CA ALA A 70 1.72 -8.71 1.04
C ALA A 70 0.40 -9.22 0.47
N GLY A 71 0.05 -8.84 -0.76
CA GLY A 71 -1.16 -9.30 -1.41
C GLY A 71 -2.35 -8.37 -1.30
N TYR A 72 -2.14 -7.11 -0.87
CA TYR A 72 -3.21 -6.12 -0.94
C TYR A 72 -3.55 -5.85 -2.41
N ALA A 73 -4.84 -5.81 -2.70
CA ALA A 73 -5.31 -5.59 -4.07
C ALA A 73 -4.96 -4.17 -4.54
N PRO A 74 -4.83 -3.95 -5.87
CA PRO A 74 -4.58 -2.60 -6.39
C PRO A 74 -5.56 -1.55 -5.88
N ALA A 75 -6.85 -1.90 -5.76
CA ALA A 75 -7.86 -0.99 -5.22
C ALA A 75 -7.57 -0.61 -3.77
N ASP A 76 -7.06 -1.52 -2.97
CA ASP A 76 -6.72 -1.27 -1.56
C ASP A 76 -5.53 -0.32 -1.44
N VAL A 77 -4.52 -0.49 -2.27
CA VAL A 77 -3.35 0.40 -2.29
C VAL A 77 -3.76 1.80 -2.73
N MET A 78 -4.57 1.89 -3.78
CA MET A 78 -5.10 3.17 -4.26
C MET A 78 -5.96 3.85 -3.19
N ASP A 79 -6.82 3.08 -2.51
CA ASP A 79 -7.66 3.59 -1.43
C ASP A 79 -6.82 4.25 -0.33
N TRP A 80 -5.72 3.62 0.06
CA TRP A 80 -4.78 4.20 1.02
C TRP A 80 -4.19 5.52 0.50
N LEU A 81 -3.75 5.56 -0.74
CA LEU A 81 -3.14 6.75 -1.31
C LEU A 81 -4.14 7.92 -1.38
N PHE A 82 -5.39 7.63 -1.73
CA PHE A 82 -6.45 8.65 -1.69
C PHE A 82 -6.77 9.09 -0.27
N PHE A 83 -6.84 8.16 0.66
CA PHE A 83 -7.08 8.44 2.07
C PHE A 83 -6.00 9.37 2.64
N SER A 84 -4.77 9.26 2.16
CA SER A 84 -3.68 10.15 2.56
C SER A 84 -3.62 11.47 1.79
N GLY A 85 -4.64 11.76 0.96
CA GLY A 85 -4.81 13.06 0.32
C GLY A 85 -4.21 13.21 -1.07
N ARG A 86 -3.84 12.12 -1.72
CA ARG A 86 -3.22 12.18 -3.05
C ARG A 86 -4.25 12.22 -4.16
N THR A 87 -3.87 12.82 -5.28
CA THR A 87 -4.71 12.83 -6.48
C THR A 87 -4.64 11.48 -7.20
N ALA A 88 -5.58 11.24 -8.12
CA ALA A 88 -5.58 10.02 -8.93
C ALA A 88 -4.29 9.88 -9.73
N ALA A 89 -3.83 10.95 -10.35
CA ALA A 89 -2.58 10.95 -11.12
C ALA A 89 -1.37 10.58 -10.25
N ASP A 90 -1.27 11.18 -9.05
CA ASP A 90 -0.20 10.88 -8.11
C ASP A 90 -0.27 9.44 -7.61
N ALA A 91 -1.47 8.96 -7.28
CA ALA A 91 -1.67 7.60 -6.80
C ALA A 91 -1.22 6.56 -7.83
N VAL A 92 -1.57 6.78 -9.09
CA VAL A 92 -1.17 5.90 -10.19
C VAL A 92 0.36 5.90 -10.35
N ARG A 93 0.97 7.07 -10.32
CA ARG A 93 2.42 7.22 -10.46
C ARG A 93 3.16 6.54 -9.31
N ILE A 94 2.72 6.79 -8.09
CA ILE A 94 3.38 6.26 -6.88
C ILE A 94 3.21 4.75 -6.77
N SER A 95 2.03 4.23 -7.10
CA SER A 95 1.73 2.80 -6.99
C SER A 95 2.51 1.94 -7.98
N GLY A 96 2.89 2.51 -9.11
CA GLY A 96 3.64 1.78 -10.15
C GLY A 96 2.81 0.73 -10.89
N TYR A 97 1.49 0.75 -10.79
CA TYR A 97 0.64 -0.17 -11.54
C TYR A 97 0.62 0.16 -13.02
N GLY A 98 0.45 -0.86 -13.85
CA GLY A 98 0.22 -0.68 -15.27
C GLY A 98 -1.14 -0.04 -15.54
N LEU A 99 -1.34 0.39 -16.80
CA LEU A 99 -2.54 1.12 -17.19
C LEU A 99 -3.84 0.37 -16.88
N ALA A 100 -3.91 -0.91 -17.25
CA ALA A 100 -5.12 -1.71 -17.04
C ALA A 100 -5.45 -1.88 -15.56
N GLU A 101 -4.44 -2.20 -14.75
CA GLU A 101 -4.61 -2.37 -13.30
C GLU A 101 -5.02 -1.06 -12.65
N ALA A 102 -4.40 0.05 -13.07
CA ALA A 102 -4.70 1.37 -12.52
C ALA A 102 -6.15 1.78 -12.81
N VAL A 103 -6.61 1.58 -14.04
CA VAL A 103 -7.99 1.92 -14.40
C VAL A 103 -8.99 1.10 -13.60
N VAL A 104 -8.76 -0.20 -13.47
CA VAL A 104 -9.64 -1.08 -12.69
C VAL A 104 -9.67 -0.64 -11.22
N ALA A 105 -8.50 -0.33 -10.65
CA ALA A 105 -8.40 0.10 -9.26
C ALA A 105 -9.12 1.44 -9.03
N LEU A 106 -8.96 2.39 -9.94
CA LEU A 106 -9.62 3.70 -9.83
C LEU A 106 -11.13 3.58 -9.89
N LYS A 107 -11.63 2.72 -10.79
CA LYS A 107 -13.07 2.46 -10.88
C LYS A 107 -13.58 1.81 -9.60
N ALA A 108 -12.84 0.85 -9.06
CA ALA A 108 -13.21 0.17 -7.82
C ALA A 108 -13.24 1.14 -6.62
N CYS A 109 -12.41 2.18 -6.64
CA CYS A 109 -12.40 3.22 -5.62
C CYS A 109 -13.49 4.27 -5.82
N GLY A 110 -14.29 4.16 -6.87
CA GLY A 110 -15.38 5.08 -7.14
C GLY A 110 -14.95 6.44 -7.67
N ARG A 111 -13.78 6.51 -8.31
CA ARG A 111 -13.28 7.77 -8.84
C ARG A 111 -14.06 8.19 -10.09
N PRO A 112 -14.36 9.50 -10.24
CA PRO A 112 -15.10 9.96 -11.41
C PRO A 112 -14.31 9.83 -12.70
N PRO A 113 -14.99 9.75 -13.86
CA PRO A 113 -14.32 9.55 -15.16
C PRO A 113 -13.25 10.59 -15.46
N GLN A 114 -13.44 11.84 -15.04
CA GLN A 114 -12.45 12.91 -15.25
C GLN A 114 -11.13 12.59 -14.57
N GLU A 115 -11.17 12.09 -13.33
CA GLU A 115 -9.96 11.72 -12.61
C GLU A 115 -9.28 10.52 -13.24
N ILE A 116 -10.06 9.53 -13.69
CA ILE A 116 -9.53 8.36 -14.38
C ILE A 116 -8.83 8.80 -15.66
N GLY A 117 -9.47 9.69 -16.43
CA GLY A 117 -8.89 10.24 -17.66
C GLY A 117 -7.57 10.96 -17.42
N LEU A 118 -7.50 11.77 -16.38
CA LEU A 118 -6.26 12.49 -16.03
C LEU A 118 -5.14 11.52 -15.63
N ALA A 119 -5.48 10.48 -14.89
CA ALA A 119 -4.52 9.46 -14.48
C ALA A 119 -3.98 8.68 -15.68
N VAL A 120 -4.86 8.30 -16.61
CA VAL A 120 -4.49 7.63 -17.86
C VAL A 120 -3.56 8.51 -18.69
N LYS A 121 -3.90 9.80 -18.81
CA LYS A 121 -3.08 10.77 -19.54
C LYS A 121 -1.68 10.89 -18.91
N ALA A 122 -1.60 10.94 -17.59
CA ALA A 122 -0.32 11.02 -16.88
C ALA A 122 0.54 9.78 -17.13
N LEU A 123 -0.05 8.59 -17.12
CA LEU A 123 0.65 7.35 -17.42
C LEU A 123 1.13 7.31 -18.87
N SER A 124 0.28 7.68 -19.81
CA SER A 124 0.63 7.71 -21.23
C SER A 124 1.75 8.69 -21.52
N ALA A 125 1.71 9.87 -20.92
CA ALA A 125 2.76 10.88 -21.07
C ALA A 125 4.09 10.36 -20.53
N ARG A 126 4.08 9.68 -19.39
CA ARG A 126 5.27 9.10 -18.78
C ARG A 126 5.87 8.00 -19.64
N SER A 127 5.02 7.10 -20.14
CA SER A 127 5.46 6.03 -21.06
C SER A 127 6.05 6.61 -22.35
N SER A 128 5.37 7.60 -22.92
CA SER A 128 5.83 8.26 -24.15
C SER A 128 7.19 8.94 -23.94
N THR A 129 7.35 9.63 -22.80
CA THR A 129 8.62 10.26 -22.46
C THR A 129 9.73 9.23 -22.29
N ALA A 130 9.44 8.13 -21.61
CA ALA A 130 10.40 7.05 -21.42
C ALA A 130 10.77 6.39 -22.75
N ALA A 131 9.78 6.17 -23.62
CA ALA A 131 10.02 5.60 -24.95
C ALA A 131 10.80 6.55 -25.86
N GLY A 132 10.59 7.85 -25.71
CA GLY A 132 11.25 8.87 -26.49
C GLY A 132 12.67 9.20 -26.05
N ALA A 133 13.02 8.72 -24.87
CA ALA A 133 14.37 8.90 -24.36
C ALA A 133 15.30 7.83 -24.93
#